data_d539e95f1da78cae11880fb269d01eef
#
_entry.id   d539e95f1da78cae11880fb269d01eef
#
_cell.length_a   1.000
_cell.length_b   1.000
_cell.length_c   1.000
_cell.angle_alpha   90.00
_cell.angle_beta   90.00
_cell.angle_gamma   90.00
#
_symmetry.space_group_name_H-M   'P 1'
#
loop_
_entity.id
_entity.type
_entity.pdbx_description
1 polymer ?
#
loop_
_entity_poly.entity_id
_entity_poly.type
_entity_poly.pdbx_seq_one_letter_code
_entity_poly.pdbx_strand_id
1 'polypeptide(L)'
;MEKMIEIKEISPDLVPQKLLLEADPSIERVNQYLEGSLCYVAVIRKEIVGVCVLKLIEKNRIELFNIAVLPENQKSGIGSQLLQFVLDNLREKNFESVELGTGTFGYQLTFYQRFGFRVDSILKDYFINNYDEPIFENGIQLKDMLRFILKL
;
A
#
# COMPACT_ATOMS: atom_id res chain seq x y z
N MET A 1 12.92 26.04 1.47
CA MET A 1 13.84 24.99 0.95
C MET A 1 13.06 23.71 0.74
N GLU A 2 13.06 23.23 -0.49
CA GLU A 2 12.34 21.99 -0.81
C GLU A 2 13.04 20.80 -0.19
N LYS A 3 12.24 19.87 0.35
CA LYS A 3 12.76 18.61 0.87
C LYS A 3 13.02 17.66 -0.30
N MET A 4 14.22 17.18 -0.42
CA MET A 4 14.54 16.19 -1.43
C MET A 4 14.04 14.82 -0.98
N ILE A 5 13.20 14.19 -1.81
CA ILE A 5 12.68 12.86 -1.56
C ILE A 5 13.48 11.88 -2.41
N GLU A 6 14.07 10.90 -1.77
CA GLU A 6 14.70 9.77 -2.45
C GLU A 6 13.77 8.56 -2.33
N ILE A 7 13.48 7.91 -3.44
CA ILE A 7 12.66 6.69 -3.43
C ILE A 7 13.53 5.55 -3.93
N LYS A 8 13.55 4.45 -3.19
CA LYS A 8 14.39 3.30 -3.53
C LYS A 8 13.81 2.00 -3.00
N GLU A 9 14.23 0.91 -3.63
CA GLU A 9 13.92 -0.44 -3.17
C GLU A 9 14.85 -0.80 -2.01
N ILE A 10 14.31 -1.44 -0.97
CA ILE A 10 15.10 -1.94 0.16
C ILE A 10 14.64 -3.35 0.54
N SER A 11 15.46 -4.03 1.33
CA SER A 11 15.08 -5.32 1.90
C SER A 11 13.92 -5.16 2.88
N PRO A 12 12.94 -6.10 2.90
CA PRO A 12 11.79 -6.02 3.80
C PRO A 12 12.14 -5.89 5.28
N ASP A 13 13.23 -6.52 5.72
CA ASP A 13 13.66 -6.48 7.12
C ASP A 13 14.15 -5.10 7.58
N LEU A 14 14.39 -4.19 6.65
CA LEU A 14 14.81 -2.82 6.96
C LEU A 14 13.64 -1.83 7.08
N VAL A 15 12.42 -2.27 6.79
CA VAL A 15 11.24 -1.40 6.85
C VAL A 15 10.78 -1.25 8.30
N PRO A 16 10.63 0.01 8.80
CA PRO A 16 10.16 0.23 10.17
C PRO A 16 8.75 -0.32 10.38
N GLN A 17 8.58 -1.17 11.38
CA GLN A 17 7.28 -1.76 11.73
C GLN A 17 6.23 -0.70 12.03
N LYS A 18 6.62 0.35 12.75
CA LYS A 18 5.73 1.46 13.10
C LYS A 18 5.07 2.08 11.86
N LEU A 19 5.84 2.21 10.78
CA LEU A 19 5.34 2.77 9.52
C LEU A 19 4.30 1.84 8.87
N LEU A 20 4.56 0.54 8.87
CA LEU A 20 3.64 -0.45 8.32
C LEU A 20 2.30 -0.46 9.06
N LEU A 21 2.33 -0.28 10.37
CA LEU A 21 1.13 -0.27 11.21
C LEU A 21 0.26 0.98 11.00
N GLU A 22 0.77 2.02 10.36
CA GLU A 22 -0.05 3.17 9.98
C GLU A 22 -1.14 2.81 8.98
N ALA A 23 -0.88 1.85 8.10
CA ALA A 23 -1.83 1.43 7.07
C ALA A 23 -2.54 0.11 7.40
N ASP A 24 -1.98 -0.72 8.26
CA ASP A 24 -2.54 -2.02 8.61
C ASP A 24 -2.39 -2.26 10.12
N PRO A 25 -3.48 -2.33 10.88
CA PRO A 25 -3.40 -2.46 12.35
C PRO A 25 -2.97 -3.85 12.82
N SER A 26 -2.93 -4.85 11.95
CA SER A 26 -2.61 -6.23 12.33
C SER A 26 -1.15 -6.56 12.07
N ILE A 27 -0.36 -6.66 13.13
CA ILE A 27 1.05 -7.05 13.01
C ILE A 27 1.20 -8.48 12.45
N GLU A 28 0.28 -9.36 12.74
CA GLU A 28 0.31 -10.71 12.22
C GLU A 28 0.18 -10.73 10.70
N ARG A 29 -0.76 -9.95 10.16
CA ARG A 29 -0.95 -9.82 8.72
C ARG A 29 0.25 -9.15 8.05
N VAL A 30 0.77 -8.09 8.67
CA VAL A 30 1.98 -7.40 8.19
C VAL A 30 3.12 -8.39 8.05
N ASN A 31 3.38 -9.19 9.07
CA ASN A 31 4.45 -10.19 9.04
C ASN A 31 4.25 -11.24 7.94
N GLN A 32 2.99 -11.64 7.69
CA GLN A 32 2.69 -12.62 6.65
C GLN A 32 3.04 -12.11 5.25
N TYR A 33 2.63 -10.89 4.89
CA TYR A 33 2.92 -10.41 3.54
C TYR A 33 4.30 -9.76 3.40
N LEU A 34 4.92 -9.34 4.50
CA LEU A 34 6.24 -8.70 4.43
C LEU A 34 7.34 -9.67 4.01
N GLU A 35 7.26 -10.92 4.48
CA GLU A 35 8.22 -11.95 4.13
C GLU A 35 8.17 -12.26 2.63
N GLY A 36 9.32 -12.14 1.96
CA GLY A 36 9.42 -12.38 0.53
C GLY A 36 8.82 -11.28 -0.34
N SER A 37 8.52 -10.12 0.24
CA SER A 37 7.90 -9.01 -0.48
C SER A 37 8.93 -8.13 -1.18
N LEU A 38 8.42 -7.28 -2.07
CA LEU A 38 9.16 -6.21 -2.73
C LEU A 38 8.80 -4.92 -2.02
N CYS A 39 9.79 -4.24 -1.43
CA CYS A 39 9.56 -3.02 -0.65
C CYS A 39 10.26 -1.82 -1.27
N TYR A 40 9.53 -0.72 -1.35
CA TYR A 40 10.05 0.60 -1.74
C TYR A 40 9.84 1.56 -0.60
N VAL A 41 10.79 2.47 -0.40
CA VAL A 41 10.69 3.48 0.64
C VAL A 41 10.92 4.88 0.07
N ALA A 42 10.26 5.86 0.70
CA ALA A 42 10.53 7.27 0.49
C ALA A 42 11.38 7.75 1.67
N VAL A 43 12.50 8.40 1.37
CA VAL A 43 13.47 8.85 2.37
C VAL A 43 13.63 10.36 2.26
N ILE A 44 13.55 11.05 3.40
CA ILE A 44 13.81 12.48 3.52
C ILE A 44 14.85 12.64 4.62
N ARG A 45 15.97 13.31 4.31
CA ARG A 45 17.04 13.57 5.28
C ARG A 45 17.48 12.31 6.03
N LYS A 46 17.67 11.22 5.27
CA LYS A 46 18.11 9.90 5.78
C LYS A 46 17.07 9.20 6.64
N GLU A 47 15.86 9.74 6.76
CA GLU A 47 14.77 9.11 7.51
C GLU A 47 13.75 8.49 6.56
N ILE A 48 13.35 7.24 6.83
CA ILE A 48 12.30 6.58 6.06
C ILE A 48 10.96 7.15 6.51
N VAL A 49 10.26 7.81 5.59
CA VAL A 49 8.98 8.48 5.88
C VAL A 49 7.81 7.84 5.15
N GLY A 50 8.06 6.96 4.19
CA GLY A 50 7.01 6.26 3.46
C GLY A 50 7.47 4.89 3.02
N VAL A 51 6.51 3.99 2.81
CA VAL A 51 6.76 2.62 2.36
C VAL A 51 5.65 2.15 1.44
N CYS A 52 6.02 1.29 0.47
CA CYS A 52 5.08 0.54 -0.34
C CYS A 52 5.54 -0.91 -0.37
N VAL A 53 4.68 -1.82 0.04
CA VAL A 53 4.97 -3.26 0.11
C VAL A 53 4.12 -4.00 -0.90
N LEU A 54 4.77 -4.77 -1.77
CA LEU A 54 4.10 -5.57 -2.79
C LEU A 54 4.60 -6.99 -2.73
N LYS A 55 3.75 -7.93 -3.15
CA LYS A 55 4.12 -9.33 -3.17
C LYS A 55 3.58 -9.99 -4.44
N LEU A 56 4.41 -10.82 -5.05
CA LEU A 56 4.05 -11.53 -6.28
C LEU A 56 2.87 -12.47 -6.03
N ILE A 57 1.85 -12.42 -6.89
CA ILE A 57 0.71 -13.35 -6.87
C ILE A 57 1.01 -14.50 -7.83
N GLU A 58 1.31 -14.14 -9.07
CA GLU A 58 1.63 -15.04 -10.17
C GLU A 58 2.72 -14.39 -11.01
N LYS A 59 3.13 -15.07 -12.08
CA LYS A 59 4.27 -14.70 -12.91
C LYS A 59 4.40 -13.20 -13.24
N ASN A 60 3.30 -12.52 -13.62
CA ASN A 60 3.32 -11.13 -14.05
C ASN A 60 2.31 -10.25 -13.29
N ARG A 61 1.75 -10.78 -12.19
CA ARG A 61 0.77 -10.09 -11.37
C ARG A 61 1.32 -9.89 -9.97
N ILE A 62 1.19 -8.69 -9.45
CA ILE A 62 1.71 -8.34 -8.12
C ILE A 62 0.60 -7.66 -7.31
N GLU A 63 0.57 -7.93 -6.01
CA GLU A 63 -0.39 -7.29 -5.11
C GLU A 63 0.29 -6.26 -4.22
N LEU A 64 -0.31 -5.08 -4.13
CA LEU A 64 0.09 -4.03 -3.20
C LEU A 64 -0.64 -4.29 -1.88
N PHE A 65 0.13 -4.58 -0.82
CA PHE A 65 -0.42 -4.90 0.50
C PHE A 65 -0.40 -3.74 1.47
N ASN A 66 0.53 -2.81 1.30
CA ASN A 66 0.68 -1.71 2.25
C ASN A 66 1.31 -0.52 1.54
N ILE A 67 0.72 0.65 1.70
CA ILE A 67 1.35 1.92 1.35
C ILE A 67 1.05 2.88 2.49
N ALA A 68 2.09 3.40 3.10
CA ALA A 68 1.98 4.22 4.30
C ALA A 68 2.98 5.36 4.27
N VAL A 69 2.57 6.50 4.85
CA VAL A 69 3.41 7.67 5.05
C VAL A 69 3.26 8.08 6.51
N LEU A 70 4.36 8.45 7.16
CA LEU A 70 4.31 8.92 8.55
C LEU A 70 3.32 10.07 8.69
N PRO A 71 2.55 10.14 9.80
CA PRO A 71 1.52 11.17 9.98
C PRO A 71 2.02 12.60 9.75
N GLU A 72 3.20 12.93 10.25
CA GLU A 72 3.81 14.25 10.11
C GLU A 72 4.21 14.59 8.66
N ASN A 73 4.29 13.59 7.78
CA ASN A 73 4.67 13.74 6.39
C ASN A 73 3.49 13.56 5.42
N GLN A 74 2.29 13.29 5.93
CA GLN A 74 1.10 13.14 5.10
C GLN A 74 0.65 14.47 4.51
N LYS A 75 -0.19 14.41 3.47
CA LYS A 75 -0.75 15.59 2.76
C LYS A 75 0.30 16.46 2.07
N SER A 76 1.48 15.91 1.77
CA SER A 76 2.55 16.61 1.07
C SER A 76 2.91 15.97 -0.28
N GLY A 77 2.12 15.01 -0.75
CA GLY A 77 2.33 14.37 -2.04
C GLY A 77 3.32 13.21 -2.03
N ILE A 78 3.83 12.81 -0.87
CA ILE A 78 4.81 11.72 -0.77
C ILE A 78 4.21 10.39 -1.22
N GLY A 79 2.99 10.08 -0.78
CA GLY A 79 2.30 8.85 -1.18
C GLY A 79 2.14 8.75 -2.70
N SER A 80 1.77 9.86 -3.35
CA SER A 80 1.60 9.91 -4.79
C SER A 80 2.93 9.73 -5.53
N GLN A 81 4.00 10.38 -5.06
CA GLN A 81 5.33 10.22 -5.65
C GLN A 81 5.84 8.79 -5.50
N LEU A 82 5.62 8.21 -4.32
CA LEU A 82 6.03 6.84 -4.03
C LEU A 82 5.30 5.85 -4.95
N LEU A 83 3.98 5.96 -5.05
CA LEU A 83 3.20 5.04 -5.90
C LEU A 83 3.57 5.22 -7.37
N GLN A 84 3.74 6.44 -7.85
CA GLN A 84 4.16 6.69 -9.23
C GLN A 84 5.50 6.02 -9.55
N PHE A 85 6.48 6.19 -8.66
CA PHE A 85 7.78 5.54 -8.81
C PHE A 85 7.65 4.02 -8.87
N VAL A 86 6.86 3.46 -7.95
CA VAL A 86 6.63 2.00 -7.89
C VAL A 86 6.01 1.50 -9.19
N LEU A 87 4.96 2.16 -9.67
CA LEU A 87 4.29 1.73 -10.90
C LEU A 87 5.22 1.80 -12.12
N ASP A 88 6.01 2.87 -12.22
CA ASP A 88 6.99 3.01 -13.30
C ASP A 88 8.04 1.90 -13.23
N ASN A 89 8.53 1.59 -12.04
CA ASN A 89 9.51 0.52 -11.85
C ASN A 89 8.93 -0.87 -12.18
N LEU A 90 7.67 -1.11 -11.81
CA LEU A 90 7.00 -2.37 -12.14
C LEU A 90 6.80 -2.52 -13.65
N ARG A 91 6.52 -1.43 -14.38
CA ARG A 91 6.44 -1.45 -15.84
C ARG A 91 7.78 -1.84 -16.46
N GLU A 92 8.87 -1.27 -15.96
CA GLU A 92 10.22 -1.61 -16.40
C GLU A 92 10.57 -3.08 -16.13
N LYS A 93 10.04 -3.65 -15.05
CA LYS A 93 10.21 -5.07 -14.71
C LYS A 93 9.24 -6.00 -15.45
N ASN A 94 8.44 -5.46 -16.36
CA ASN A 94 7.48 -6.21 -17.19
C ASN A 94 6.34 -6.87 -16.42
N PHE A 95 5.92 -6.31 -15.30
CA PHE A 95 4.68 -6.72 -14.64
C PHE A 95 3.49 -6.28 -15.49
N GLU A 96 2.46 -7.11 -15.56
CA GLU A 96 1.25 -6.84 -16.35
C GLU A 96 0.18 -6.11 -15.59
N SER A 97 0.07 -6.37 -14.28
CA SER A 97 -0.98 -5.77 -13.45
C SER A 97 -0.58 -5.69 -11.98
N VAL A 98 -1.19 -4.70 -11.31
CA VAL A 98 -1.13 -4.53 -9.86
C VAL A 98 -2.54 -4.66 -9.32
N GLU A 99 -2.71 -5.45 -8.25
CA GLU A 99 -3.98 -5.62 -7.56
C GLU A 99 -3.86 -5.12 -6.13
N LEU A 100 -4.97 -4.73 -5.53
CA LEU A 100 -5.03 -4.38 -4.12
C LEU A 100 -6.43 -4.53 -3.56
N GLY A 101 -6.52 -4.64 -2.24
CA GLY A 101 -7.77 -4.62 -1.52
C GLY A 101 -7.86 -3.38 -0.64
N THR A 102 -9.04 -2.79 -0.55
CA THR A 102 -9.28 -1.62 0.28
C THR A 102 -10.69 -1.64 0.85
N GLY A 103 -10.93 -0.82 1.88
CA GLY A 103 -12.27 -0.59 2.41
C GLY A 103 -13.17 0.09 1.38
N THR A 104 -14.46 0.12 1.69
CA THR A 104 -15.48 0.62 0.75
C THR A 104 -15.67 2.14 0.80
N PHE A 105 -14.91 2.83 1.65
CA PHE A 105 -14.99 4.29 1.79
C PHE A 105 -13.62 4.84 2.16
N GLY A 106 -13.47 6.15 2.08
CA GLY A 106 -12.28 6.86 2.49
C GLY A 106 -11.49 7.44 1.30
N TYR A 107 -10.47 8.21 1.63
CA TYR A 107 -9.64 8.91 0.65
C TYR A 107 -8.92 7.97 -0.33
N GLN A 108 -8.57 6.79 0.12
CA GLN A 108 -7.84 5.82 -0.71
C GLN A 108 -8.58 5.43 -1.98
N LEU A 109 -9.93 5.47 -1.98
CA LEU A 109 -10.71 5.19 -3.20
C LEU A 109 -10.38 6.19 -4.30
N THR A 110 -10.32 7.46 -3.96
CA THR A 110 -9.94 8.52 -4.90
C THR A 110 -8.46 8.40 -5.27
N PHE A 111 -7.61 8.16 -4.28
CA PHE A 111 -6.17 8.06 -4.48
C PHE A 111 -5.80 7.01 -5.53
N TYR A 112 -6.30 5.78 -5.36
CA TYR A 112 -5.98 4.70 -6.30
C TYR A 112 -6.60 4.92 -7.68
N GLN A 113 -7.84 5.41 -7.74
CA GLN A 113 -8.49 5.64 -9.02
C GLN A 113 -7.82 6.73 -9.85
N ARG A 114 -7.20 7.72 -9.22
CA ARG A 114 -6.40 8.72 -9.93
C ARG A 114 -5.21 8.11 -10.68
N PHE A 115 -4.68 6.99 -10.19
CA PHE A 115 -3.60 6.26 -10.86
C PHE A 115 -4.11 5.30 -11.94
N GLY A 116 -5.42 5.18 -12.10
CA GLY A 116 -6.02 4.32 -13.10
C GLY A 116 -6.50 2.97 -12.59
N PHE A 117 -6.40 2.71 -11.28
CA PHE A 117 -6.98 1.51 -10.70
C PHE A 117 -8.49 1.51 -10.88
N ARG A 118 -9.05 0.34 -11.15
CA ARG A 118 -10.49 0.15 -11.31
C ARG A 118 -11.00 -0.92 -10.37
N VAL A 119 -12.25 -0.74 -9.92
CA VAL A 119 -12.93 -1.75 -9.09
C VAL A 119 -13.15 -3.00 -9.94
N ASP A 120 -12.69 -4.13 -9.43
CA ASP A 120 -12.84 -5.44 -10.07
C ASP A 120 -13.93 -6.27 -9.41
N SER A 121 -13.90 -6.36 -8.07
CA SER A 121 -14.82 -7.23 -7.33
C SER A 121 -14.99 -6.76 -5.89
N ILE A 122 -15.92 -7.40 -5.19
CA ILE A 122 -16.22 -7.14 -3.78
C ILE A 122 -16.08 -8.45 -3.02
N LEU A 123 -15.32 -8.43 -1.92
CA LEU A 123 -15.23 -9.54 -0.99
C LEU A 123 -16.08 -9.23 0.23
N LYS A 124 -17.26 -9.86 0.29
CA LYS A 124 -18.21 -9.63 1.38
C LYS A 124 -17.62 -10.09 2.71
N ASP A 125 -17.80 -9.25 3.74
CA ASP A 125 -17.40 -9.54 5.11
C ASP A 125 -15.89 -9.84 5.31
N TYR A 126 -15.05 -9.42 4.35
CA TYR A 126 -13.62 -9.70 4.41
C TYR A 126 -12.98 -9.23 5.73
N PHE A 127 -13.27 -7.99 6.14
CA PHE A 127 -12.66 -7.42 7.34
C PHE A 127 -13.20 -8.03 8.64
N ILE A 128 -14.42 -8.55 8.61
CA ILE A 128 -15.01 -9.27 9.74
C ILE A 128 -14.33 -10.62 9.90
N ASN A 129 -14.13 -11.33 8.78
CA ASN A 129 -13.63 -12.70 8.79
C ASN A 129 -12.11 -12.82 8.94
N ASN A 130 -11.36 -11.77 8.61
CA ASN A 130 -9.90 -11.81 8.57
C ASN A 130 -9.18 -11.01 9.65
N TYR A 131 -9.92 -10.29 10.50
CA TYR A 131 -9.35 -9.53 11.62
C TYR A 131 -10.07 -9.92 12.91
N ASP A 132 -9.30 -10.10 13.98
CA ASP A 132 -9.84 -10.51 15.27
C ASP A 132 -10.70 -9.44 15.93
N GLU A 133 -10.31 -8.17 15.72
CA GLU A 133 -11.01 -7.03 16.29
C GLU A 133 -11.69 -6.21 15.20
N PRO A 134 -12.87 -5.63 15.48
CA PRO A 134 -13.51 -4.72 14.52
C PRO A 134 -12.62 -3.53 14.20
N ILE A 135 -12.55 -3.17 12.93
CA ILE A 135 -11.78 -2.02 12.45
C ILE A 135 -12.75 -0.90 12.10
N PHE A 136 -12.54 0.29 12.67
CA PHE A 136 -13.36 1.46 12.40
C PHE A 136 -12.53 2.57 11.77
N GLU A 137 -13.08 3.22 10.74
CA GLU A 137 -12.54 4.43 10.15
C GLU A 137 -13.66 5.44 10.01
N ASN A 138 -13.44 6.67 10.47
CA ASN A 138 -14.44 7.74 10.43
C ASN A 138 -15.78 7.33 11.04
N GLY A 139 -15.75 6.52 12.11
CA GLY A 139 -16.96 6.06 12.82
C GLY A 139 -17.71 4.95 12.11
N ILE A 140 -17.19 4.41 11.02
CA ILE A 140 -17.82 3.34 10.23
C ILE A 140 -16.96 2.09 10.31
N GLN A 141 -17.58 0.95 10.63
CA GLN A 141 -16.88 -0.32 10.67
C GLN A 141 -16.54 -0.80 9.25
N LEU A 142 -15.29 -1.19 9.03
CA LEU A 142 -14.88 -1.87 7.80
C LEU A 142 -15.44 -3.28 7.81
N LYS A 143 -16.22 -3.63 6.78
CA LYS A 143 -16.83 -4.96 6.63
C LYS A 143 -16.41 -5.61 5.32
N ASP A 144 -16.78 -5.01 4.20
CA ASP A 144 -16.53 -5.55 2.87
C ASP A 144 -15.25 -4.95 2.28
N MET A 145 -14.55 -5.72 1.46
CA MET A 145 -13.36 -5.26 0.76
C MET A 145 -13.65 -5.06 -0.72
N LEU A 146 -13.22 -3.91 -1.26
CA LEU A 146 -13.16 -3.70 -2.70
C LEU A 146 -11.81 -4.19 -3.22
N ARG A 147 -11.84 -4.93 -4.34
CA ARG A 147 -10.62 -5.31 -5.06
C ARG A 147 -10.44 -4.35 -6.22
N PHE A 148 -9.27 -3.74 -6.30
CA PHE A 148 -8.87 -2.86 -7.40
C PHE A 148 -7.80 -3.54 -8.24
N ILE A 149 -7.84 -3.29 -9.55
CA ILE A 149 -6.83 -3.76 -10.50
C ILE A 149 -6.39 -2.60 -11.39
N LEU A 150 -5.07 -2.52 -11.62
CA LEU A 150 -4.46 -1.62 -12.59
C LEU A 150 -3.69 -2.46 -13.61
N LYS A 151 -4.01 -2.28 -14.89
CA LYS A 151 -3.21 -2.86 -15.98
C LYS A 151 -2.05 -1.92 -16.29
N LEU A 152 -0.85 -2.46 -16.28
CA LEU A 152 0.38 -1.67 -16.47
C LEU A 152 0.77 -1.48 -17.95
#